data_d566ce515c98c5419169740d717692b6
#
_entry.id   d566ce515c98c5419169740d717692b6
#
_cell.length_a   1.000
_cell.length_b   1.000
_cell.length_c   1.000
_cell.angle_alpha   90.00
_cell.angle_beta   90.00
_cell.angle_gamma   90.00
#
_symmetry.space_group_name_H-M   'P 1'
#
loop_
_entity.id
_entity.type
_entity.pdbx_description
1 polymer ?
#
loop_
_entity_poly.entity_id
_entity_poly.type
_entity_poly.pdbx_seq_one_letter_code
_entity_poly.pdbx_strand_id
1 'polypeptide(L)'
;MEIELKFQLPESKKKSVLHTLNKHKAQKIHLQAKYYDTPDRLLAKNYVAIRLRQEGDGWVQTFKAASKNHLQRIEEDIVLGKCEQEPELDLSHYQHNQTVQNVLRNILGNEPADLQLQFQTDVQRTYHVFEFNHSQVEVCLDDGEIRTGKDQAKICEVEFELKQGSAQDLIEFAQTWVDKYQLWLDVRSKAERGNLLAMEKKSSPATKAKSLKLDPNLSAEQALKLVIENSLNHILPNAAAIAGGVAEADHIHQARVGLRRLRSALKHFSNWSEHINPAWESKLADIFRALGQSRDHDAIQDSVIPLIKEVCDFDFALSSSTDPEIATRLSSSQTTQLFLSLLSFIYSENESKNKLSRQVSKSLSKLYHKILKDA
;
A
#
# COMPACT_ATOMS: atom_id res chain seq x y z
N MET A 1 10.16 -0.50 14.44
CA MET A 1 9.70 -0.45 13.01
C MET A 1 8.78 -1.61 12.81
N GLU A 2 7.56 -1.35 12.41
CA GLU A 2 6.52 -2.35 12.14
C GLU A 2 6.62 -2.84 10.69
N ILE A 3 6.43 -4.15 10.46
CA ILE A 3 6.32 -4.74 9.12
C ILE A 3 4.96 -5.41 9.04
N GLU A 4 4.09 -4.86 8.18
CA GLU A 4 2.72 -5.34 8.01
C GLU A 4 2.32 -5.46 6.54
N LEU A 5 1.45 -6.42 6.24
CA LEU A 5 0.69 -6.55 5.01
C LEU A 5 -0.80 -6.43 5.33
N LYS A 6 -1.51 -5.61 4.56
CA LYS A 6 -2.93 -5.40 4.73
C LYS A 6 -3.70 -5.75 3.46
N PHE A 7 -4.80 -6.48 3.65
CA PHE A 7 -5.65 -6.96 2.58
C PHE A 7 -7.11 -6.62 2.85
N GLN A 8 -7.82 -6.23 1.82
CA GLN A 8 -9.27 -6.20 1.87
C GLN A 8 -9.82 -7.61 1.75
N LEU A 9 -10.84 -7.89 2.53
CA LEU A 9 -11.53 -9.16 2.59
C LEU A 9 -12.94 -9.03 1.99
N PRO A 10 -13.30 -9.82 0.97
CA PRO A 10 -14.66 -9.90 0.50
C PRO A 10 -15.61 -10.36 1.64
N GLU A 11 -16.73 -9.67 1.80
CA GLU A 11 -17.69 -9.96 2.88
C GLU A 11 -18.13 -11.44 2.89
N SER A 12 -18.26 -12.04 1.70
CA SER A 12 -18.60 -13.47 1.53
C SER A 12 -17.57 -14.41 2.16
N LYS A 13 -16.34 -13.98 2.36
CA LYS A 13 -15.24 -14.77 2.93
C LYS A 13 -15.01 -14.54 4.42
N LYS A 14 -15.62 -13.52 5.02
CA LYS A 14 -15.46 -13.15 6.44
C LYS A 14 -15.72 -14.31 7.38
N LYS A 15 -16.83 -15.04 7.21
CA LYS A 15 -17.16 -16.20 8.04
C LYS A 15 -16.09 -17.29 7.96
N SER A 16 -15.48 -17.49 6.80
CA SER A 16 -14.43 -18.50 6.58
C SER A 16 -13.12 -18.12 7.29
N VAL A 17 -12.74 -16.83 7.25
CA VAL A 17 -11.57 -16.30 7.98
C VAL A 17 -11.81 -16.44 9.50
N LEU A 18 -12.96 -15.98 10.01
CA LEU A 18 -13.33 -16.12 11.42
C LEU A 18 -13.28 -17.58 11.88
N HIS A 19 -13.80 -18.51 11.07
CA HIS A 19 -13.75 -19.93 11.41
C HIS A 19 -12.31 -20.44 11.54
N THR A 20 -11.42 -20.02 10.65
CA THR A 20 -10.00 -20.41 10.72
C THR A 20 -9.33 -19.82 11.96
N LEU A 21 -9.48 -18.53 12.24
CA LEU A 21 -8.94 -17.89 13.43
C LEU A 21 -9.45 -18.57 14.73
N ASN A 22 -10.76 -18.84 14.81
CA ASN A 22 -11.37 -19.46 15.99
C ASN A 22 -10.88 -20.91 16.23
N LYS A 23 -10.53 -21.67 15.17
CA LYS A 23 -9.88 -22.99 15.32
C LYS A 23 -8.55 -22.91 16.05
N HIS A 24 -7.84 -21.79 15.93
CA HIS A 24 -6.59 -21.51 16.62
C HIS A 24 -6.78 -20.77 17.95
N LYS A 25 -8.02 -20.73 18.49
CA LYS A 25 -8.35 -20.04 19.75
C LYS A 25 -8.01 -18.54 19.70
N ALA A 26 -8.36 -17.88 18.61
CA ALA A 26 -8.12 -16.46 18.42
C ALA A 26 -8.74 -15.63 19.55
N GLN A 27 -8.06 -14.56 19.91
CA GLN A 27 -8.52 -13.56 20.84
C GLN A 27 -9.41 -12.53 20.12
N LYS A 28 -10.28 -11.88 20.89
CA LYS A 28 -11.14 -10.80 20.40
C LYS A 28 -10.95 -9.56 21.25
N ILE A 29 -10.87 -8.44 20.62
CA ILE A 29 -10.76 -7.15 21.28
C ILE A 29 -11.56 -6.09 20.52
N HIS A 30 -12.22 -5.22 21.27
CA HIS A 30 -12.88 -4.04 20.71
C HIS A 30 -11.90 -2.88 20.73
N LEU A 31 -11.71 -2.27 19.57
CA LEU A 31 -10.78 -1.17 19.34
C LEU A 31 -11.58 0.08 18.92
N GLN A 32 -11.54 1.11 19.74
CA GLN A 32 -12.16 2.39 19.45
C GLN A 32 -11.06 3.45 19.39
N ALA A 33 -10.81 4.01 18.20
CA ALA A 33 -9.73 4.98 18.03
C ALA A 33 -10.23 6.32 17.54
N LYS A 34 -9.65 7.39 18.09
CA LYS A 34 -9.84 8.78 17.73
C LYS A 34 -8.57 9.31 17.06
N TYR A 35 -8.69 9.84 15.86
CA TYR A 35 -7.56 10.34 15.07
C TYR A 35 -7.56 11.87 15.07
N TYR A 36 -6.39 12.43 15.33
CA TYR A 36 -6.19 13.86 15.51
C TYR A 36 -5.26 14.43 14.47
N ASP A 37 -5.54 15.65 14.02
CA ASP A 37 -4.69 16.40 13.10
C ASP A 37 -4.97 17.90 13.28
N THR A 38 -4.11 18.73 12.72
CA THR A 38 -4.37 20.17 12.61
C THR A 38 -5.58 20.45 11.70
N PRO A 39 -6.24 21.62 11.82
CA PRO A 39 -7.37 21.98 10.96
C PRO A 39 -7.05 21.89 9.46
N ASP A 40 -5.81 22.21 9.07
CA ASP A 40 -5.32 22.16 7.69
C ASP A 40 -4.68 20.82 7.30
N ARG A 41 -4.77 19.81 8.19
CA ARG A 41 -4.34 18.42 7.93
C ARG A 41 -2.84 18.28 7.68
N LEU A 42 -1.99 18.93 8.46
CA LEU A 42 -0.54 18.87 8.28
C LEU A 42 0.03 17.46 8.49
N LEU A 43 -0.47 16.71 9.47
CA LEU A 43 -0.02 15.34 9.71
C LEU A 43 -0.37 14.43 8.53
N ALA A 44 -1.64 14.42 8.09
CA ALA A 44 -2.08 13.60 6.97
C ALA A 44 -1.36 13.95 5.66
N LYS A 45 -1.14 15.25 5.36
CA LYS A 45 -0.37 15.70 4.19
C LYS A 45 1.07 15.19 4.18
N ASN A 46 1.62 14.87 5.35
CA ASN A 46 2.97 14.32 5.52
C ASN A 46 2.97 12.82 5.83
N TYR A 47 1.85 12.12 5.58
CA TYR A 47 1.69 10.68 5.82
C TYR A 47 1.95 10.26 7.27
N VAL A 48 1.56 11.12 8.21
CA VAL A 48 1.61 10.87 9.65
C VAL A 48 0.19 10.75 10.19
N ALA A 49 0.00 9.87 11.16
CA ALA A 49 -1.23 9.72 11.91
C ALA A 49 -0.94 9.65 13.41
N ILE A 50 -1.74 10.36 14.20
CA ILE A 50 -1.72 10.29 15.65
C ILE A 50 -3.13 9.92 16.11
N ARG A 51 -3.21 8.95 17.03
CA ARG A 51 -4.47 8.49 17.58
C ARG A 51 -4.40 8.19 19.07
N LEU A 52 -5.53 8.34 19.72
CA LEU A 52 -5.84 7.70 21.01
C LEU A 52 -6.75 6.51 20.73
N ARG A 53 -6.40 5.34 21.23
CA ARG A 53 -7.16 4.12 21.01
C ARG A 53 -7.46 3.45 22.33
N GLN A 54 -8.74 3.18 22.58
CA GLN A 54 -9.19 2.29 23.63
C GLN A 54 -9.08 0.85 23.15
N GLU A 55 -8.40 0.02 23.92
CA GLU A 55 -8.18 -1.41 23.72
C GLU A 55 -8.73 -2.19 24.91
N GLY A 56 -9.99 -2.62 24.83
CA GLY A 56 -10.71 -3.13 25.99
C GLY A 56 -10.81 -2.07 27.08
N ASP A 57 -10.17 -2.29 28.24
CA ASP A 57 -10.15 -1.35 29.36
C ASP A 57 -8.97 -0.37 29.35
N GLY A 58 -8.00 -0.58 28.48
CA GLY A 58 -6.76 0.22 28.42
C GLY A 58 -6.78 1.25 27.29
N TRP A 59 -5.91 2.27 27.42
CA TRP A 59 -5.71 3.30 26.41
C TRP A 59 -4.28 3.26 25.89
N VAL A 60 -4.14 3.49 24.58
CA VAL A 60 -2.86 3.59 23.90
C VAL A 60 -2.85 4.82 23.01
N GLN A 61 -1.82 5.64 23.16
CA GLN A 61 -1.55 6.74 22.23
C GLN A 61 -0.54 6.27 21.20
N THR A 62 -0.89 6.32 19.90
CA THR A 62 -0.04 5.82 18.82
C THR A 62 0.38 6.95 17.89
N PHE A 63 1.65 6.98 17.54
CA PHE A 63 2.19 7.72 16.41
C PHE A 63 2.54 6.74 15.30
N LYS A 64 2.05 6.99 14.07
CA LYS A 64 2.43 6.22 12.87
C LYS A 64 2.89 7.16 11.76
N ALA A 65 3.99 6.83 11.10
CA ALA A 65 4.47 7.58 9.94
C ALA A 65 4.90 6.63 8.81
N ALA A 66 4.75 7.11 7.56
CA ALA A 66 5.25 6.38 6.41
C ALA A 66 6.77 6.23 6.48
N SER A 67 7.28 5.09 6.02
CA SER A 67 8.70 4.80 5.88
C SER A 67 9.09 4.76 4.40
N LYS A 68 10.16 4.02 4.08
CA LYS A 68 10.72 3.94 2.72
C LYS A 68 9.81 3.22 1.72
N ASN A 69 8.96 2.32 2.20
CA ASN A 69 8.05 1.52 1.38
C ASN A 69 6.72 1.25 2.11
N HIS A 70 5.81 0.52 1.45
CA HIS A 70 4.46 0.30 1.98
C HIS A 70 4.35 -0.82 3.02
N LEU A 71 5.39 -1.64 3.22
CA LEU A 71 5.41 -2.68 4.24
C LEU A 71 5.92 -2.19 5.59
N GLN A 72 6.79 -1.18 5.57
CA GLN A 72 7.47 -0.68 6.76
C GLN A 72 6.88 0.64 7.22
N ARG A 73 6.63 0.76 8.52
CA ARG A 73 6.16 1.99 9.15
C ARG A 73 6.96 2.32 10.39
N ILE A 74 7.13 3.60 10.65
CA ILE A 74 7.58 4.07 11.95
C ILE A 74 6.33 4.06 12.83
N GLU A 75 6.36 3.28 13.91
CA GLU A 75 5.30 3.24 14.89
C GLU A 75 5.89 3.41 16.28
N GLU A 76 5.20 4.18 17.11
CA GLU A 76 5.50 4.37 18.52
C GLU A 76 4.18 4.35 19.30
N ASP A 77 4.03 3.32 20.12
CA ASP A 77 2.89 3.14 21.02
C ASP A 77 3.26 3.53 22.43
N ILE A 78 2.48 4.41 23.04
CA ILE A 78 2.55 4.80 24.44
C ILE A 78 1.35 4.20 25.16
N VAL A 79 1.60 3.20 26.00
CA VAL A 79 0.57 2.57 26.82
C VAL A 79 0.22 3.48 27.99
N LEU A 80 -1.00 4.03 27.99
CA LEU A 80 -1.51 4.91 29.03
C LEU A 80 -2.19 4.11 30.17
N GLY A 81 -2.50 2.83 29.92
CA GLY A 81 -3.14 1.97 30.89
C GLY A 81 -4.65 2.23 31.05
N LYS A 82 -5.18 1.83 32.19
CA LYS A 82 -6.61 2.07 32.54
C LYS A 82 -6.78 3.49 33.04
N CYS A 83 -7.69 4.23 32.42
CA CYS A 83 -8.04 5.60 32.82
C CYS A 83 -9.51 5.62 33.24
N GLU A 84 -9.84 6.37 34.30
CA GLU A 84 -11.23 6.57 34.75
C GLU A 84 -12.05 7.39 33.74
N GLN A 85 -11.37 8.26 33.02
CA GLN A 85 -11.93 9.08 31.93
C GLN A 85 -11.05 8.91 30.69
N GLU A 86 -11.59 9.25 29.55
CA GLU A 86 -10.82 9.29 28.32
C GLU A 86 -9.61 10.21 28.46
N PRO A 87 -8.38 9.74 28.20
CA PRO A 87 -7.19 10.57 28.29
C PRO A 87 -7.17 11.63 27.19
N GLU A 88 -6.55 12.76 27.49
CA GLU A 88 -6.25 13.78 26.47
C GLU A 88 -5.01 13.38 25.66
N LEU A 89 -4.97 13.81 24.40
CA LEU A 89 -3.82 13.62 23.54
C LEU A 89 -2.65 14.50 24.04
N ASP A 90 -1.50 13.88 24.33
CA ASP A 90 -0.32 14.60 24.78
C ASP A 90 0.92 14.20 23.97
N LEU A 91 1.43 15.12 23.13
CA LEU A 91 2.62 14.91 22.32
C LEU A 91 3.90 14.81 23.15
N SER A 92 3.89 15.27 24.41
CA SER A 92 5.05 15.18 25.32
C SER A 92 5.42 13.73 25.63
N HIS A 93 4.50 12.79 25.52
CA HIS A 93 4.78 11.37 25.67
C HIS A 93 5.86 10.84 24.71
N TYR A 94 6.05 11.50 23.57
CA TYR A 94 7.10 11.13 22.60
C TYR A 94 8.45 11.81 22.82
N GLN A 95 8.64 12.56 23.92
CA GLN A 95 9.87 13.33 24.21
C GLN A 95 11.15 12.47 24.23
N HIS A 96 11.03 11.17 24.49
CA HIS A 96 12.16 10.24 24.56
C HIS A 96 12.47 9.58 23.20
N ASN A 97 11.62 9.74 22.19
CA ASN A 97 11.84 9.21 20.86
C ASN A 97 12.28 10.30 19.87
N GLN A 98 13.60 10.43 19.66
CA GLN A 98 14.18 11.46 18.80
C GLN A 98 13.67 11.41 17.36
N THR A 99 13.36 10.20 16.84
CA THR A 99 12.85 10.04 15.47
C THR A 99 11.47 10.65 15.36
N VAL A 100 10.56 10.32 16.29
CA VAL A 100 9.21 10.87 16.33
C VAL A 100 9.24 12.38 16.53
N GLN A 101 10.04 12.87 17.46
CA GLN A 101 10.20 14.31 17.71
C GLN A 101 10.67 15.08 16.46
N ASN A 102 11.67 14.55 15.74
CA ASN A 102 12.16 15.19 14.52
C ASN A 102 11.06 15.27 13.45
N VAL A 103 10.28 14.20 13.28
CA VAL A 103 9.14 14.20 12.33
C VAL A 103 8.10 15.23 12.75
N LEU A 104 7.67 15.22 14.01
CA LEU A 104 6.68 16.17 14.53
C LEU A 104 7.13 17.62 14.42
N ARG A 105 8.37 17.92 14.82
CA ARG A 105 8.93 19.27 14.73
C ARG A 105 9.00 19.78 13.29
N ASN A 106 9.39 18.92 12.35
CA ASN A 106 9.45 19.30 10.93
C ASN A 106 8.07 19.61 10.34
N ILE A 107 7.00 19.00 10.86
CA ILE A 107 5.63 19.16 10.36
C ILE A 107 4.88 20.25 11.10
N LEU A 108 4.93 20.24 12.43
CA LEU A 108 4.14 21.11 13.29
C LEU A 108 4.89 22.38 13.74
N GLY A 109 6.23 22.40 13.59
CA GLY A 109 7.06 23.47 14.14
C GLY A 109 7.39 23.27 15.62
N ASN A 110 7.77 24.37 16.30
CA ASN A 110 8.13 24.36 17.72
C ASN A 110 7.01 24.86 18.64
N GLU A 111 5.94 25.43 18.07
CA GLU A 111 4.81 25.97 18.84
C GLU A 111 3.80 24.85 19.14
N PRO A 112 3.00 25.00 20.21
CA PRO A 112 1.90 24.07 20.49
C PRO A 112 0.96 23.97 19.30
N ALA A 113 0.74 22.75 18.78
CA ALA A 113 -0.14 22.53 17.67
C ALA A 113 -1.59 22.35 18.15
N ASP A 114 -2.55 23.02 17.49
CA ASP A 114 -3.98 22.79 17.68
C ASP A 114 -4.37 21.48 16.97
N LEU A 115 -4.37 20.37 17.69
CA LEU A 115 -4.77 19.07 17.19
C LEU A 115 -6.23 18.80 17.54
N GLN A 116 -7.05 18.62 16.52
CA GLN A 116 -8.49 18.43 16.62
C GLN A 116 -8.88 17.03 16.16
N LEU A 117 -9.95 16.47 16.75
CA LEU A 117 -10.53 15.21 16.32
C LEU A 117 -11.04 15.32 14.88
N GLN A 118 -10.57 14.43 14.02
CA GLN A 118 -10.89 14.42 12.61
C GLN A 118 -11.88 13.32 12.22
N PHE A 119 -11.67 12.12 12.74
CA PHE A 119 -12.52 10.95 12.53
C PHE A 119 -12.26 9.91 13.60
N GLN A 120 -13.09 8.89 13.64
CA GLN A 120 -13.00 7.78 14.57
C GLN A 120 -13.06 6.45 13.83
N THR A 121 -12.51 5.39 14.44
CA THR A 121 -12.74 4.02 14.00
C THR A 121 -13.31 3.20 15.14
N ASP A 122 -14.25 2.30 14.82
CA ASP A 122 -14.86 1.35 15.75
C ASP A 122 -14.72 -0.04 15.13
N VAL A 123 -13.89 -0.91 15.72
CA VAL A 123 -13.44 -2.15 15.10
C VAL A 123 -13.50 -3.29 16.10
N GLN A 124 -14.15 -4.39 15.72
CA GLN A 124 -14.01 -5.69 16.37
C GLN A 124 -12.85 -6.42 15.73
N ARG A 125 -11.72 -6.53 16.44
CA ARG A 125 -10.55 -7.28 16.01
C ARG A 125 -10.60 -8.71 16.56
N THR A 126 -10.43 -9.68 15.65
CA THR A 126 -10.18 -11.08 16.01
C THR A 126 -8.79 -11.43 15.53
N TYR A 127 -7.89 -11.87 16.42
CA TYR A 127 -6.48 -12.07 16.07
C TYR A 127 -5.88 -13.31 16.69
N HIS A 128 -4.82 -13.82 16.03
CA HIS A 128 -4.02 -14.94 16.51
C HIS A 128 -2.59 -14.83 15.97
N VAL A 129 -1.60 -15.22 16.78
CA VAL A 129 -0.20 -15.31 16.36
C VAL A 129 0.08 -16.72 15.85
N PHE A 130 0.45 -16.83 14.59
CA PHE A 130 0.81 -18.08 13.94
C PHE A 130 2.32 -18.25 13.90
N GLU A 131 2.78 -19.48 14.10
CA GLU A 131 4.15 -19.88 13.79
C GLU A 131 4.21 -20.31 12.33
N PHE A 132 5.14 -19.74 11.57
CA PHE A 132 5.40 -20.09 10.18
C PHE A 132 6.90 -20.05 9.89
N ASN A 133 7.46 -21.17 9.45
CA ASN A 133 8.92 -21.37 9.35
C ASN A 133 9.61 -21.00 10.68
N HIS A 134 10.40 -19.94 10.68
CA HIS A 134 11.11 -19.43 11.86
C HIS A 134 10.54 -18.08 12.35
N SER A 135 9.34 -17.74 11.92
CA SER A 135 8.71 -16.44 12.18
C SER A 135 7.40 -16.55 12.92
N GLN A 136 7.09 -15.51 13.68
CA GLN A 136 5.80 -15.30 14.33
C GLN A 136 5.04 -14.22 13.60
N VAL A 137 3.86 -14.57 13.08
CA VAL A 137 3.00 -13.68 12.30
C VAL A 137 1.66 -13.54 13.01
N GLU A 138 1.33 -12.34 13.43
CA GLU A 138 -0.01 -12.04 13.92
C GLU A 138 -0.94 -11.81 12.72
N VAL A 139 -2.06 -12.52 12.70
CA VAL A 139 -3.13 -12.33 11.73
C VAL A 139 -4.33 -11.73 12.43
N CYS A 140 -4.74 -10.56 11.98
CA CYS A 140 -5.90 -9.84 12.51
C CYS A 140 -7.00 -9.77 11.45
N LEU A 141 -8.22 -10.13 11.83
CA LEU A 141 -9.42 -9.76 11.09
C LEU A 141 -10.04 -8.54 11.77
N ASP A 142 -10.07 -7.42 11.06
CA ASP A 142 -10.72 -6.18 11.48
C ASP A 142 -12.08 -6.05 10.80
N ASP A 143 -13.12 -5.98 11.58
CA ASP A 143 -14.50 -5.82 11.15
C ASP A 143 -15.12 -4.62 11.88
N GLY A 144 -15.49 -3.60 11.16
CA GLY A 144 -15.97 -2.37 11.78
C GLY A 144 -16.20 -1.25 10.79
N GLU A 145 -16.00 -0.03 11.25
CA GLU A 145 -16.22 1.15 10.44
C GLU A 145 -15.33 2.32 10.82
N ILE A 146 -15.16 3.22 9.86
CA ILE A 146 -14.64 4.57 10.04
C ILE A 146 -15.84 5.50 10.11
N ARG A 147 -15.86 6.44 11.08
CA ARG A 147 -16.93 7.41 11.26
C ARG A 147 -16.38 8.83 11.26
N THR A 148 -17.06 9.70 10.58
CA THR A 148 -16.95 11.17 10.74
C THR A 148 -18.24 11.69 11.35
N GLY A 149 -18.38 13.00 11.55
CA GLY A 149 -19.64 13.56 12.04
C GLY A 149 -20.85 13.32 11.15
N LYS A 150 -20.63 13.02 9.84
CA LYS A 150 -21.71 12.90 8.83
C LYS A 150 -21.69 11.56 8.11
N ASP A 151 -20.51 11.00 7.86
CA ASP A 151 -20.31 9.88 6.95
C ASP A 151 -19.67 8.70 7.65
N GLN A 152 -19.88 7.51 7.09
CA GLN A 152 -19.27 6.28 7.55
C GLN A 152 -18.74 5.44 6.39
N ALA A 153 -17.65 4.67 6.63
CA ALA A 153 -17.08 3.74 5.69
C ALA A 153 -16.76 2.42 6.39
N LYS A 154 -17.09 1.31 5.72
CA LYS A 154 -16.86 -0.03 6.27
C LYS A 154 -15.39 -0.39 6.33
N ILE A 155 -15.02 -1.12 7.38
CA ILE A 155 -13.76 -1.84 7.53
C ILE A 155 -14.07 -3.34 7.49
N CYS A 156 -13.45 -4.06 6.56
CA CYS A 156 -13.46 -5.53 6.50
C CYS A 156 -12.13 -5.96 5.89
N GLU A 157 -11.10 -6.07 6.71
CA GLU A 157 -9.73 -6.29 6.25
C GLU A 157 -8.99 -7.32 7.09
N VAL A 158 -7.98 -7.96 6.50
CA VAL A 158 -7.06 -8.86 7.19
C VAL A 158 -5.68 -8.24 7.15
N GLU A 159 -5.08 -8.11 8.33
CA GLU A 159 -3.71 -7.63 8.50
C GLU A 159 -2.82 -8.79 8.93
N PHE A 160 -1.62 -8.84 8.37
CA PHE A 160 -0.54 -9.74 8.77
C PHE A 160 0.60 -8.88 9.27
N GLU A 161 0.96 -9.03 10.53
CA GLU A 161 2.03 -8.28 11.17
C GLU A 161 3.15 -9.22 11.62
N LEU A 162 4.39 -8.88 11.29
CA LEU A 162 5.55 -9.62 11.71
C LEU A 162 5.90 -9.29 13.16
N LYS A 163 5.71 -10.26 14.06
CA LYS A 163 6.13 -10.10 15.48
C LYS A 163 7.58 -10.52 15.69
N GLN A 164 8.03 -11.57 14.99
CA GLN A 164 9.41 -12.04 15.03
C GLN A 164 9.74 -12.76 13.72
N GLY A 165 11.00 -12.69 13.27
CA GLY A 165 11.49 -13.42 12.10
C GLY A 165 11.72 -12.54 10.89
N SER A 166 11.38 -13.03 9.69
CA SER A 166 11.69 -12.39 8.42
C SER A 166 10.47 -11.86 7.67
N ALA A 167 10.64 -10.75 6.94
CA ALA A 167 9.62 -10.22 6.05
C ALA A 167 9.27 -11.21 4.92
N GLN A 168 10.21 -12.06 4.51
CA GLN A 168 9.97 -13.10 3.52
C GLN A 168 8.95 -14.11 4.03
N ASP A 169 9.11 -14.63 5.25
CA ASP A 169 8.15 -15.56 5.86
C ASP A 169 6.76 -14.95 6.02
N LEU A 170 6.70 -13.66 6.42
CA LEU A 170 5.43 -12.92 6.47
C LEU A 170 4.71 -12.94 5.12
N ILE A 171 5.45 -12.63 4.05
CA ILE A 171 4.88 -12.56 2.69
C ILE A 171 4.45 -13.96 2.24
N GLU A 172 5.29 -14.98 2.42
CA GLU A 172 4.98 -16.37 2.05
C GLU A 172 3.78 -16.90 2.82
N PHE A 173 3.68 -16.58 4.12
CA PHE A 173 2.51 -16.96 4.91
C PHE A 173 1.24 -16.27 4.40
N ALA A 174 1.28 -14.95 4.14
CA ALA A 174 0.15 -14.22 3.59
C ALA A 174 -0.31 -14.79 2.22
N GLN A 175 0.62 -15.21 1.36
CA GLN A 175 0.29 -15.86 0.08
C GLN A 175 -0.57 -17.11 0.24
N THR A 176 -0.40 -17.88 1.33
CA THR A 176 -1.24 -19.07 1.60
C THR A 176 -2.71 -18.73 1.87
N TRP A 177 -2.99 -17.48 2.28
CA TRP A 177 -4.34 -16.99 2.58
C TRP A 177 -5.02 -16.35 1.38
N VAL A 178 -4.25 -15.75 0.47
CA VAL A 178 -4.77 -14.95 -0.64
C VAL A 178 -5.77 -15.71 -1.50
N ASP A 179 -5.41 -16.89 -2.01
CA ASP A 179 -6.30 -17.66 -2.89
C ASP A 179 -7.50 -18.25 -2.12
N LYS A 180 -7.25 -18.70 -0.89
CA LYS A 180 -8.27 -19.31 -0.04
C LYS A 180 -9.40 -18.36 0.32
N TYR A 181 -9.02 -17.10 0.62
CA TYR A 181 -9.97 -16.10 1.10
C TYR A 181 -10.24 -14.99 0.10
N GLN A 182 -9.67 -15.08 -1.11
CA GLN A 182 -9.80 -14.05 -2.16
C GLN A 182 -9.39 -12.65 -1.67
N LEU A 183 -8.28 -12.61 -0.94
CA LEU A 183 -7.72 -11.36 -0.42
C LEU A 183 -7.10 -10.54 -1.54
N TRP A 184 -7.24 -9.21 -1.46
CA TRP A 184 -6.48 -8.33 -2.33
C TRP A 184 -5.71 -7.27 -1.56
N LEU A 185 -4.48 -6.99 -2.02
CA LEU A 185 -3.53 -6.12 -1.33
C LEU A 185 -4.00 -4.66 -1.37
N ASP A 186 -4.22 -4.06 -0.20
CA ASP A 186 -4.58 -2.65 -0.06
C ASP A 186 -3.58 -1.91 0.83
N VAL A 187 -2.75 -1.09 0.22
CA VAL A 187 -1.73 -0.30 0.94
C VAL A 187 -2.28 0.95 1.60
N ARG A 188 -3.55 1.31 1.36
CA ARG A 188 -4.21 2.47 1.99
C ARG A 188 -4.52 2.17 3.45
N SER A 189 -4.04 3.00 4.36
CA SER A 189 -4.28 2.81 5.79
C SER A 189 -5.71 3.22 6.22
N LYS A 190 -6.16 2.74 7.40
CA LYS A 190 -7.39 3.26 8.06
C LYS A 190 -7.31 4.77 8.24
N ALA A 191 -6.11 5.28 8.59
CA ALA A 191 -5.88 6.72 8.75
C ALA A 191 -6.07 7.50 7.45
N GLU A 192 -5.52 7.01 6.33
CA GLU A 192 -5.72 7.62 5.02
C GLU A 192 -7.20 7.62 4.62
N ARG A 193 -7.87 6.47 4.73
CA ARG A 193 -9.28 6.32 4.40
C ARG A 193 -10.17 7.23 5.27
N GLY A 194 -9.85 7.34 6.57
CA GLY A 194 -10.57 8.23 7.50
C GLY A 194 -10.38 9.71 7.20
N ASN A 195 -9.15 10.11 6.87
CA ASN A 195 -8.88 11.49 6.45
C ASN A 195 -9.60 11.85 5.14
N LEU A 196 -9.63 10.92 4.17
CA LEU A 196 -10.38 11.14 2.93
C LEU A 196 -11.88 11.30 3.19
N LEU A 197 -12.44 10.41 4.02
CA LEU A 197 -13.85 10.48 4.41
C LEU A 197 -14.17 11.80 5.08
N ALA A 198 -13.34 12.26 6.03
CA ALA A 198 -13.53 13.53 6.74
C ALA A 198 -13.34 14.77 5.84
N MET A 199 -12.66 14.62 4.69
CA MET A 199 -12.52 15.66 3.67
C MET A 199 -13.58 15.58 2.54
N GLU A 200 -14.50 14.63 2.63
CA GLU A 200 -15.47 14.34 1.57
C GLU A 200 -14.79 14.02 0.21
N LYS A 201 -13.59 13.39 0.27
CA LYS A 201 -12.81 12.99 -0.90
C LYS A 201 -12.89 11.48 -1.11
N LYS A 202 -12.95 11.05 -2.37
CA LYS A 202 -12.99 9.62 -2.73
C LYS A 202 -11.60 8.97 -2.67
N SER A 203 -10.57 9.68 -3.08
CA SER A 203 -9.20 9.16 -3.20
C SER A 203 -8.15 10.20 -2.85
N SER A 204 -6.95 9.73 -2.48
CA SER A 204 -5.73 10.54 -2.45
C SER A 204 -5.31 10.87 -3.89
N PRO A 205 -4.52 11.92 -4.12
CA PRO A 205 -3.93 12.15 -5.44
C PRO A 205 -3.13 10.95 -5.92
N ALA A 206 -3.13 10.72 -7.23
CA ALA A 206 -2.38 9.60 -7.82
C ALA A 206 -0.87 9.70 -7.50
N THR A 207 -0.30 8.59 -7.07
CA THR A 207 1.12 8.49 -6.73
C THR A 207 1.95 8.54 -8.00
N LYS A 208 2.93 9.46 -8.05
CA LYS A 208 3.85 9.63 -9.18
C LYS A 208 5.18 8.91 -8.94
N ALA A 209 5.87 8.61 -10.04
CA ALA A 209 7.19 8.00 -10.00
C ALA A 209 8.21 8.86 -9.24
N LYS A 210 8.96 8.23 -8.33
CA LYS A 210 10.11 8.88 -7.68
C LYS A 210 11.40 8.53 -8.41
N SER A 211 12.34 9.46 -8.47
CA SER A 211 13.68 9.18 -8.99
C SER A 211 14.41 8.21 -8.05
N LEU A 212 15.17 7.30 -8.64
CA LEU A 212 15.99 6.33 -7.92
C LEU A 212 17.46 6.59 -8.22
N LYS A 213 18.26 6.81 -7.20
CA LYS A 213 19.72 6.86 -7.29
C LYS A 213 20.28 5.55 -6.77
N LEU A 214 21.02 4.85 -7.61
CA LEU A 214 21.67 3.59 -7.25
C LEU A 214 23.11 3.86 -6.82
N ASP A 215 23.54 3.25 -5.71
CA ASP A 215 24.94 3.26 -5.31
C ASP A 215 25.74 2.34 -6.26
N PRO A 216 26.85 2.82 -6.86
CA PRO A 216 27.69 2.02 -7.74
C PRO A 216 28.30 0.76 -7.08
N ASN A 217 28.36 0.73 -5.74
CA ASN A 217 28.92 -0.37 -4.97
C ASN A 217 27.93 -1.55 -4.77
N LEU A 218 26.65 -1.36 -5.11
CA LEU A 218 25.65 -2.42 -5.01
C LEU A 218 26.00 -3.61 -5.92
N SER A 219 25.55 -4.80 -5.53
CA SER A 219 25.45 -5.90 -6.47
C SER A 219 24.35 -5.62 -7.49
N ALA A 220 24.40 -6.30 -8.66
CA ALA A 220 23.38 -6.15 -9.68
C ALA A 220 21.99 -6.57 -9.16
N GLU A 221 21.93 -7.61 -8.34
CA GLU A 221 20.68 -8.08 -7.75
C GLU A 221 20.10 -7.07 -6.74
N GLN A 222 20.94 -6.51 -5.85
CA GLN A 222 20.50 -5.45 -4.93
C GLN A 222 19.95 -4.24 -5.69
N ALA A 223 20.62 -3.84 -6.77
CA ALA A 223 20.14 -2.75 -7.63
C ALA A 223 18.80 -3.10 -8.29
N LEU A 224 18.62 -4.34 -8.76
CA LEU A 224 17.37 -4.80 -9.34
C LEU A 224 16.23 -4.83 -8.30
N LYS A 225 16.49 -5.31 -7.08
CA LYS A 225 15.53 -5.27 -5.96
C LYS A 225 15.05 -3.84 -5.69
N LEU A 226 15.97 -2.86 -5.64
CA LEU A 226 15.61 -1.44 -5.46
C LEU A 226 14.80 -0.88 -6.63
N VAL A 227 15.08 -1.28 -7.87
CA VAL A 227 14.29 -0.86 -9.05
C VAL A 227 12.88 -1.43 -9.00
N ILE A 228 12.73 -2.71 -8.61
CA ILE A 228 11.42 -3.35 -8.44
C ILE A 228 10.65 -2.68 -7.29
N GLU A 229 11.29 -2.45 -6.14
CA GLU A 229 10.68 -1.77 -4.99
C GLU A 229 10.19 -0.36 -5.36
N ASN A 230 11.03 0.45 -6.02
CA ASN A 230 10.65 1.78 -6.49
C ASN A 230 9.45 1.73 -7.45
N SER A 231 9.39 0.71 -8.30
CA SER A 231 8.27 0.52 -9.22
C SER A 231 7.00 0.10 -8.48
N LEU A 232 7.08 -0.80 -7.50
CA LEU A 232 5.95 -1.21 -6.66
C LEU A 232 5.43 -0.05 -5.80
N ASN A 233 6.32 0.76 -5.23
CA ASN A 233 5.94 1.98 -4.50
C ASN A 233 5.15 2.98 -5.37
N HIS A 234 5.35 2.96 -6.68
CA HIS A 234 4.58 3.74 -7.64
C HIS A 234 3.26 3.04 -8.03
N ILE A 235 3.27 1.71 -8.20
CA ILE A 235 2.12 0.93 -8.68
C ILE A 235 1.06 0.73 -7.59
N LEU A 236 1.47 0.28 -6.39
CA LEU A 236 0.56 -0.24 -5.37
C LEU A 236 -0.48 0.77 -4.88
N PRO A 237 -0.17 2.05 -4.59
CA PRO A 237 -1.20 3.01 -4.16
C PRO A 237 -2.24 3.27 -5.25
N ASN A 238 -1.80 3.38 -6.50
CA ASN A 238 -2.69 3.59 -7.64
C ASN A 238 -3.55 2.33 -7.89
N ALA A 239 -2.95 1.15 -7.81
CA ALA A 239 -3.66 -0.12 -7.95
C ALA A 239 -4.70 -0.32 -6.84
N ALA A 240 -4.38 0.07 -5.59
CA ALA A 240 -5.30 0.00 -4.46
C ALA A 240 -6.50 0.95 -4.64
N ALA A 241 -6.30 2.17 -5.16
CA ALA A 241 -7.39 3.08 -5.49
C ALA A 241 -8.30 2.51 -6.57
N ILE A 242 -7.72 1.90 -7.61
CA ILE A 242 -8.48 1.27 -8.71
C ILE A 242 -9.24 0.04 -8.19
N ALA A 243 -8.58 -0.87 -7.48
CA ALA A 243 -9.20 -2.07 -6.91
C ALA A 243 -10.34 -1.74 -5.93
N GLY A 244 -10.19 -0.64 -5.19
CA GLY A 244 -11.20 -0.13 -4.26
C GLY A 244 -12.33 0.66 -4.91
N GLY A 245 -12.34 0.84 -6.24
CA GLY A 245 -13.39 1.53 -6.98
C GLY A 245 -13.44 3.05 -6.74
N VAL A 246 -12.34 3.65 -6.28
CA VAL A 246 -12.27 5.09 -5.94
C VAL A 246 -11.25 5.86 -6.80
N ALA A 247 -10.74 5.22 -7.85
CA ALA A 247 -9.71 5.80 -8.73
C ALA A 247 -10.27 6.90 -9.63
N GLU A 248 -9.42 7.88 -9.90
CA GLU A 248 -9.56 8.85 -10.96
C GLU A 248 -8.67 8.47 -12.16
N ALA A 249 -8.85 9.10 -13.32
CA ALA A 249 -8.09 8.81 -14.55
C ALA A 249 -6.56 8.84 -14.35
N ASP A 250 -6.04 9.75 -13.50
CA ASP A 250 -4.60 9.84 -13.23
C ASP A 250 -4.08 8.60 -12.48
N HIS A 251 -4.88 7.95 -11.61
CA HIS A 251 -4.48 6.69 -10.98
C HIS A 251 -4.22 5.58 -12.01
N ILE A 252 -5.12 5.45 -13.01
CA ILE A 252 -4.97 4.47 -14.10
C ILE A 252 -3.72 4.81 -14.92
N HIS A 253 -3.53 6.09 -15.25
CA HIS A 253 -2.35 6.56 -15.95
C HIS A 253 -1.06 6.22 -15.20
N GLN A 254 -0.98 6.55 -13.91
CA GLN A 254 0.22 6.33 -13.10
C GLN A 254 0.48 4.83 -12.85
N ALA A 255 -0.56 4.02 -12.63
CA ALA A 255 -0.43 2.56 -12.56
C ALA A 255 0.19 1.99 -13.85
N ARG A 256 -0.28 2.45 -15.03
CA ARG A 256 0.30 2.05 -16.34
C ARG A 256 1.76 2.48 -16.48
N VAL A 257 2.09 3.72 -16.10
CA VAL A 257 3.50 4.19 -16.14
C VAL A 257 4.36 3.31 -15.24
N GLY A 258 3.92 3.00 -14.03
CA GLY A 258 4.63 2.12 -13.10
C GLY A 258 4.83 0.71 -13.65
N LEU A 259 3.77 0.10 -14.17
CA LEU A 259 3.81 -1.24 -14.79
C LEU A 259 4.74 -1.27 -16.01
N ARG A 260 4.73 -0.25 -16.87
CA ARG A 260 5.64 -0.15 -18.02
C ARG A 260 7.10 -0.08 -17.57
N ARG A 261 7.40 0.72 -16.54
CA ARG A 261 8.76 0.82 -15.96
C ARG A 261 9.22 -0.53 -15.41
N LEU A 262 8.38 -1.20 -14.61
CA LEU A 262 8.69 -2.50 -14.02
C LEU A 262 8.91 -3.57 -15.11
N ARG A 263 8.03 -3.65 -16.10
CA ARG A 263 8.18 -4.57 -17.24
C ARG A 263 9.47 -4.33 -18.02
N SER A 264 9.79 -3.06 -18.29
CA SER A 264 11.05 -2.71 -18.96
C SER A 264 12.27 -3.15 -18.13
N ALA A 265 12.23 -2.96 -16.81
CA ALA A 265 13.30 -3.41 -15.92
C ALA A 265 13.45 -4.95 -15.96
N LEU A 266 12.37 -5.70 -15.81
CA LEU A 266 12.39 -7.17 -15.87
C LEU A 266 12.86 -7.68 -17.24
N LYS A 267 12.43 -7.07 -18.34
CA LYS A 267 12.83 -7.44 -19.69
C LYS A 267 14.33 -7.25 -19.96
N HIS A 268 14.92 -6.17 -19.43
CA HIS A 268 16.30 -5.81 -19.76
C HIS A 268 17.32 -6.24 -18.71
N PHE A 269 16.87 -6.45 -17.44
CA PHE A 269 17.77 -6.71 -16.31
C PHE A 269 17.47 -8.03 -15.58
N SER A 270 16.59 -8.91 -16.13
CA SER A 270 16.31 -10.22 -15.53
C SER A 270 17.57 -11.06 -15.30
N ASN A 271 18.59 -10.89 -16.15
CA ASN A 271 19.86 -11.60 -16.02
C ASN A 271 20.76 -11.07 -14.89
N TRP A 272 20.32 -10.08 -14.13
CA TRP A 272 21.03 -9.57 -12.96
C TRP A 272 20.80 -10.44 -11.71
N SER A 273 19.79 -11.29 -11.73
CA SER A 273 19.50 -12.28 -10.71
C SER A 273 18.99 -13.59 -11.35
N GLU A 274 19.38 -14.72 -10.77
CA GLU A 274 18.90 -16.06 -11.17
C GLU A 274 17.51 -16.36 -10.57
N HIS A 275 17.05 -15.53 -9.61
CA HIS A 275 15.79 -15.71 -8.89
C HIS A 275 14.60 -14.98 -9.53
N ILE A 276 14.79 -14.33 -10.67
CA ILE A 276 13.70 -13.68 -11.40
C ILE A 276 12.82 -14.74 -12.05
N ASN A 277 11.53 -14.72 -11.68
CA ASN A 277 10.56 -15.59 -12.31
C ASN A 277 10.20 -15.06 -13.73
N PRO A 278 10.45 -15.84 -14.79
CA PRO A 278 10.18 -15.39 -16.17
C PRO A 278 8.71 -15.06 -16.43
N ALA A 279 7.78 -15.62 -15.65
CA ALA A 279 6.34 -15.38 -15.82
C ALA A 279 5.89 -13.99 -15.30
N TRP A 280 6.72 -13.28 -14.55
CA TRP A 280 6.31 -11.96 -14.03
C TRP A 280 6.06 -10.94 -15.13
N GLU A 281 6.93 -10.90 -16.15
CA GLU A 281 6.77 -9.93 -17.25
C GLU A 281 5.46 -10.13 -18.00
N SER A 282 5.11 -11.37 -18.34
CA SER A 282 3.85 -11.69 -19.04
C SER A 282 2.62 -11.38 -18.18
N LYS A 283 2.63 -11.72 -16.88
CA LYS A 283 1.52 -11.40 -15.97
C LYS A 283 1.34 -9.89 -15.79
N LEU A 284 2.42 -9.12 -15.70
CA LEU A 284 2.37 -7.65 -15.66
C LEU A 284 1.88 -7.07 -16.99
N ALA A 285 2.21 -7.72 -18.13
CA ALA A 285 1.70 -7.33 -19.44
C ALA A 285 0.18 -7.49 -19.54
N ASP A 286 -0.38 -8.52 -18.92
CA ASP A 286 -1.83 -8.75 -18.90
C ASP A 286 -2.55 -7.65 -18.12
N ILE A 287 -2.04 -7.26 -16.95
CA ILE A 287 -2.57 -6.14 -16.17
C ILE A 287 -2.43 -4.82 -16.96
N PHE A 288 -1.26 -4.59 -17.57
CA PHE A 288 -1.01 -3.40 -18.38
C PHE A 288 -1.99 -3.26 -19.55
N ARG A 289 -2.31 -4.37 -20.23
CA ARG A 289 -3.28 -4.38 -21.35
C ARG A 289 -4.70 -4.09 -20.87
N ALA A 290 -5.12 -4.70 -19.75
CA ALA A 290 -6.42 -4.43 -19.15
C ALA A 290 -6.60 -2.93 -18.83
N LEU A 291 -5.57 -2.30 -18.20
CA LEU A 291 -5.57 -0.86 -17.95
C LEU A 291 -5.51 0.00 -19.22
N GLY A 292 -5.12 -0.58 -20.38
CA GLY A 292 -5.00 0.12 -21.66
C GLY A 292 -6.34 0.46 -22.28
N GLN A 293 -7.25 -0.45 -22.22
CA GLN A 293 -8.59 -0.30 -22.81
C GLN A 293 -9.36 0.87 -22.19
N SER A 294 -9.25 1.06 -20.87
CA SER A 294 -9.87 2.20 -20.18
C SER A 294 -9.27 3.54 -20.55
N ARG A 295 -7.94 3.62 -20.74
CA ARG A 295 -7.28 4.89 -21.07
C ARG A 295 -7.57 5.38 -22.49
N ASP A 296 -7.70 4.47 -23.46
CA ASP A 296 -8.05 4.85 -24.82
C ASP A 296 -9.42 5.51 -24.83
N HIS A 297 -10.32 5.06 -23.96
CA HIS A 297 -11.61 5.68 -23.70
C HIS A 297 -11.48 7.08 -23.09
N ASP A 298 -10.70 7.23 -22.00
CA ASP A 298 -10.48 8.52 -21.33
C ASP A 298 -9.75 9.51 -22.24
N ALA A 299 -8.77 9.06 -23.02
CA ALA A 299 -8.05 9.90 -23.99
C ALA A 299 -8.95 10.40 -25.13
N ILE A 300 -9.89 9.57 -25.58
CA ILE A 300 -10.92 9.98 -26.56
C ILE A 300 -11.84 11.02 -25.94
N GLN A 301 -12.26 10.81 -24.71
CA GLN A 301 -13.14 11.73 -23.99
C GLN A 301 -12.50 13.10 -23.73
N ASP A 302 -11.23 13.11 -23.31
CA ASP A 302 -10.54 14.35 -22.91
C ASP A 302 -9.93 15.13 -24.10
N SER A 303 -9.53 14.44 -25.17
CA SER A 303 -8.80 15.05 -26.27
C SER A 303 -9.57 15.09 -27.58
N VAL A 304 -10.39 14.08 -27.87
CA VAL A 304 -11.06 13.95 -29.16
C VAL A 304 -12.48 14.50 -29.12
N ILE A 305 -13.25 14.20 -28.06
CA ILE A 305 -14.63 14.67 -27.94
C ILE A 305 -14.77 16.18 -27.90
N PRO A 306 -13.92 16.95 -27.16
CA PRO A 306 -13.98 18.40 -27.21
C PRO A 306 -13.79 18.96 -28.63
N LEU A 307 -12.85 18.39 -29.40
CA LEU A 307 -12.61 18.78 -30.80
C LEU A 307 -13.80 18.43 -31.71
N ILE A 308 -14.47 17.29 -31.46
CA ILE A 308 -15.67 16.90 -32.22
C ILE A 308 -16.85 17.80 -31.87
N LYS A 309 -17.00 18.18 -30.58
CA LYS A 309 -18.05 19.09 -30.13
C LYS A 309 -17.92 20.50 -30.69
N GLU A 310 -16.69 20.94 -31.02
CA GLU A 310 -16.48 22.21 -31.72
C GLU A 310 -16.95 22.19 -33.18
N VAL A 311 -17.05 21.01 -33.79
CA VAL A 311 -17.36 20.84 -35.21
C VAL A 311 -18.74 20.25 -35.46
N CYS A 312 -19.26 19.47 -34.51
CA CYS A 312 -20.54 18.77 -34.61
C CYS A 312 -21.31 18.86 -33.31
N ASP A 313 -22.59 19.21 -33.39
CA ASP A 313 -23.53 19.25 -32.25
C ASP A 313 -23.97 17.82 -31.88
N PHE A 314 -23.02 16.98 -31.44
CA PHE A 314 -23.22 15.58 -31.11
C PHE A 314 -22.92 15.35 -29.62
N ASP A 315 -23.96 14.92 -28.88
CA ASP A 315 -23.76 14.64 -27.45
C ASP A 315 -23.29 13.21 -27.24
N PHE A 316 -21.97 13.03 -27.14
CA PHE A 316 -21.34 11.77 -26.80
C PHE A 316 -21.11 11.75 -25.27
N ALA A 317 -21.96 11.07 -24.55
CA ALA A 317 -21.73 10.75 -23.15
C ALA A 317 -20.98 9.41 -23.04
N LEU A 318 -19.65 9.46 -23.01
CA LEU A 318 -18.86 8.31 -22.59
C LEU A 318 -18.90 8.26 -21.05
N SER A 319 -19.38 7.19 -20.47
CA SER A 319 -19.42 7.04 -19.01
C SER A 319 -18.02 7.05 -18.42
N SER A 320 -17.72 8.02 -17.57
CA SER A 320 -16.47 8.22 -16.85
C SER A 320 -16.31 7.31 -15.63
N SER A 321 -16.87 6.10 -15.64
CA SER A 321 -16.70 5.17 -14.53
C SER A 321 -15.44 4.31 -14.76
N THR A 322 -14.61 4.16 -13.74
CA THR A 322 -13.57 3.11 -13.68
C THR A 322 -14.23 1.80 -14.14
N ASP A 323 -13.75 1.24 -15.23
CA ASP A 323 -14.30 0.01 -15.78
C ASP A 323 -14.33 -1.06 -14.67
N PRO A 324 -15.51 -1.62 -14.29
CA PRO A 324 -15.61 -2.62 -13.23
C PRO A 324 -14.72 -3.84 -13.46
N GLU A 325 -14.40 -4.14 -14.73
CA GLU A 325 -13.50 -5.23 -15.10
C GLU A 325 -12.06 -4.95 -14.62
N ILE A 326 -11.62 -3.70 -14.70
CA ILE A 326 -10.28 -3.29 -14.24
C ILE A 326 -10.16 -3.38 -12.71
N ALA A 327 -11.16 -2.89 -11.99
CA ALA A 327 -11.20 -2.99 -10.53
C ALA A 327 -11.19 -4.48 -10.11
N THR A 328 -12.01 -5.32 -10.76
CA THR A 328 -12.03 -6.78 -10.55
C THR A 328 -10.67 -7.42 -10.85
N ARG A 329 -9.99 -6.99 -11.91
CA ARG A 329 -8.68 -7.53 -12.28
C ARG A 329 -7.62 -7.19 -11.22
N LEU A 330 -7.59 -5.95 -10.73
CA LEU A 330 -6.63 -5.52 -9.73
C LEU A 330 -6.94 -6.06 -8.33
N SER A 331 -8.21 -6.31 -7.99
CA SER A 331 -8.60 -6.96 -6.75
C SER A 331 -8.57 -8.49 -6.80
N SER A 332 -8.09 -9.10 -7.90
CA SER A 332 -8.00 -10.55 -8.01
C SER A 332 -6.86 -11.13 -7.17
N SER A 333 -7.06 -12.36 -6.65
CA SER A 333 -6.01 -13.14 -5.99
C SER A 333 -4.77 -13.29 -6.88
N GLN A 334 -4.94 -13.47 -8.19
CA GLN A 334 -3.83 -13.62 -9.13
C GLN A 334 -2.95 -12.37 -9.20
N THR A 335 -3.54 -11.17 -9.23
CA THR A 335 -2.78 -9.91 -9.19
C THR A 335 -2.10 -9.73 -7.83
N THR A 336 -2.79 -10.05 -6.74
CA THR A 336 -2.22 -9.99 -5.39
C THR A 336 -1.04 -10.95 -5.24
N GLN A 337 -1.16 -12.20 -5.69
CA GLN A 337 -0.06 -13.18 -5.69
C GLN A 337 1.16 -12.69 -6.50
N LEU A 338 0.92 -12.05 -7.64
CA LEU A 338 2.01 -11.45 -8.42
C LEU A 338 2.74 -10.35 -7.63
N PHE A 339 2.01 -9.42 -7.02
CA PHE A 339 2.63 -8.36 -6.22
C PHE A 339 3.37 -8.93 -5.00
N LEU A 340 2.80 -9.92 -4.31
CA LEU A 340 3.46 -10.58 -3.19
C LEU A 340 4.73 -11.34 -3.64
N SER A 341 4.72 -11.98 -4.80
CA SER A 341 5.91 -12.67 -5.31
C SER A 341 7.05 -11.69 -5.65
N LEU A 342 6.73 -10.50 -6.15
CA LEU A 342 7.71 -9.43 -6.37
C LEU A 342 8.24 -8.87 -5.04
N LEU A 343 7.38 -8.72 -4.03
CA LEU A 343 7.78 -8.32 -2.67
C LEU A 343 8.66 -9.39 -2.02
N SER A 344 8.31 -10.68 -2.12
CA SER A 344 9.14 -11.77 -1.62
C SER A 344 10.54 -11.76 -2.23
N PHE A 345 10.67 -11.50 -3.53
CA PHE A 345 11.98 -11.33 -4.16
C PHE A 345 12.78 -10.15 -3.58
N ILE A 346 12.13 -9.00 -3.32
CA ILE A 346 12.80 -7.84 -2.73
C ILE A 346 13.38 -8.19 -1.36
N TYR A 347 12.62 -8.91 -0.53
CA TYR A 347 13.00 -9.24 0.84
C TYR A 347 13.79 -10.55 0.98
N SER A 348 14.02 -11.27 -0.12
CA SER A 348 14.85 -12.50 -0.08
C SER A 348 16.29 -12.18 0.33
N GLU A 349 16.92 -13.07 1.09
CA GLU A 349 18.32 -12.95 1.51
C GLU A 349 19.31 -13.29 0.40
N ASN A 350 18.81 -13.67 -0.78
CA ASN A 350 19.64 -14.03 -1.91
C ASN A 350 20.53 -12.86 -2.34
N GLU A 351 21.82 -13.10 -2.51
CA GLU A 351 22.78 -12.11 -2.99
C GLU A 351 23.57 -12.64 -4.19
N SER A 352 23.49 -11.95 -5.29
CA SER A 352 24.38 -12.18 -6.43
C SER A 352 25.74 -11.52 -6.17
N LYS A 353 26.82 -12.26 -6.45
CA LYS A 353 28.20 -11.74 -6.39
C LYS A 353 28.56 -10.82 -7.58
N ASN A 354 27.64 -10.61 -8.53
CA ASN A 354 27.87 -9.82 -9.72
C ASN A 354 27.88 -8.32 -9.41
N LYS A 355 28.97 -7.64 -9.70
CA LYS A 355 29.07 -6.17 -9.54
C LYS A 355 28.13 -5.44 -10.49
N LEU A 356 27.40 -4.45 -10.01
CA LEU A 356 26.46 -3.62 -10.77
C LEU A 356 27.15 -3.01 -12.01
N SER A 357 28.31 -2.38 -11.86
CA SER A 357 29.04 -1.72 -12.94
C SER A 357 29.31 -2.65 -14.13
N ARG A 358 29.69 -3.90 -13.88
CA ARG A 358 29.94 -4.90 -14.95
C ARG A 358 28.64 -5.30 -15.66
N GLN A 359 27.55 -5.46 -14.92
CA GLN A 359 26.26 -5.87 -15.50
C GLN A 359 25.61 -4.72 -16.30
N VAL A 360 25.73 -3.49 -15.82
CA VAL A 360 25.27 -2.29 -16.55
C VAL A 360 25.98 -2.19 -17.89
N SER A 361 27.32 -2.30 -17.92
CA SER A 361 28.10 -2.25 -19.18
C SER A 361 27.64 -3.32 -20.16
N LYS A 362 27.43 -4.57 -19.69
CA LYS A 362 26.95 -5.66 -20.56
C LYS A 362 25.54 -5.39 -21.11
N SER A 363 24.63 -4.89 -20.25
CA SER A 363 23.24 -4.62 -20.63
C SER A 363 23.17 -3.46 -21.64
N LEU A 364 23.95 -2.39 -21.43
CA LEU A 364 24.04 -1.26 -22.35
C LEU A 364 24.63 -1.68 -23.70
N SER A 365 25.68 -2.49 -23.74
CA SER A 365 26.24 -3.03 -24.97
C SER A 365 25.23 -3.85 -25.77
N LYS A 366 24.45 -4.71 -25.09
CA LYS A 366 23.38 -5.48 -25.76
C LYS A 366 22.29 -4.57 -26.34
N LEU A 367 21.84 -3.56 -25.58
CA LEU A 367 20.85 -2.60 -26.04
C LEU A 367 21.36 -1.79 -27.25
N TYR A 368 22.60 -1.32 -27.19
CA TYR A 368 23.23 -0.59 -28.30
C TYR A 368 23.30 -1.44 -29.58
N HIS A 369 23.78 -2.70 -29.49
CA HIS A 369 23.82 -3.57 -30.65
C HIS A 369 22.43 -3.92 -31.20
N LYS A 370 21.41 -3.98 -30.33
CA LYS A 370 20.04 -4.21 -30.79
C LYS A 370 19.52 -3.00 -31.56
N ILE A 371 19.72 -1.78 -31.06
CA ILE A 371 19.31 -0.54 -31.74
C ILE A 371 19.98 -0.45 -33.14
N LEU A 372 21.27 -0.78 -33.23
CA LEU A 372 21.97 -0.78 -34.51
C LEU A 372 21.49 -1.83 -35.52
N LYS A 373 20.87 -2.93 -35.03
CA LYS A 373 20.29 -3.95 -35.92
C LYS A 373 18.87 -3.62 -36.38
N ASP A 374 18.15 -2.85 -35.57
CA ASP A 374 16.76 -2.47 -35.82
C ASP A 374 16.65 -1.13 -36.58
N ALA A 375 17.81 -0.41 -36.78
CA ALA A 375 17.96 0.80 -37.59
C ALA A 375 18.41 0.46 -39.00
#